data_8053c5edc98cef409c85be4951d78527
#
_entry.id   8053c5edc98cef409c85be4951d78527
#
_cell.length_a   1.000
_cell.length_b   1.000
_cell.length_c   1.000
_cell.angle_alpha   90.00
_cell.angle_beta   90.00
_cell.angle_gamma   90.00
#
_symmetry.space_group_name_H-M   'P 1'
#
loop_
_entity.id
_entity.type
_entity.pdbx_description
1 polymer ?
#
loop_
_entity_poly.entity_id
_entity_poly.type
_entity_poly.pdbx_seq_one_letter_code
_entity_poly.pdbx_strand_id
1 'polypeptide(L)'
;LGLAGSLRPLIDSLNHEQRRHQELLASLGFALRSCTNINRFLELVTLVAARLVQAEEAVLLVFHADGRLWRDHLQATPSPGAASVVRQLAALADGQLQIQPGDQLATAHLDQHLQRLWGAGRLEATSVVARGHCHARLYVFSAREGFSWSEVHRRHLQLVADLTAVALENELLAQELRRHERLDRQLSIGAEIQAQLLPDDCPLIEGVELAARCRPAFQVGGDYYDFIPTKPQLQGPRRQRGRWALVIGDVMGKGVPASLLMTMLRGMLRAGVLSGHAPNRILRDLNEIAQEDLDHSHRFLSLFYSDYHPRSRLLRYANAAHNPPLLWRRQQGVLQRLDAPGLLIGLQREVAYGMAQTVLEPGDVLLYYTDGVTEAVGFSGERFEEQRLERALVEVCRQASGAQEILDHLFARLDRFVGEDRQLEDDASMVVLKVREQLRPPQLPPPKRVSS
;
A
#
# COMPACT_ATOMS: atom_id res chain seq x y z
N LEU A 1 -35.69 -69.27 15.09
CA LEU A 1 -34.90 -68.55 16.12
C LEU A 1 -33.42 -68.51 15.85
N GLY A 2 -32.86 -69.28 14.85
CA GLY A 2 -31.44 -69.37 14.57
C GLY A 2 -30.81 -68.21 13.73
N LEU A 3 -31.58 -67.62 12.77
CA LEU A 3 -31.05 -66.56 11.89
C LEU A 3 -30.95 -65.18 12.55
N ALA A 4 -31.83 -64.86 13.50
CA ALA A 4 -31.81 -63.58 14.22
C ALA A 4 -30.65 -63.48 15.23
N GLY A 5 -30.19 -64.63 15.76
CA GLY A 5 -29.07 -64.72 16.70
C GLY A 5 -27.71 -64.53 16.05
N SER A 6 -27.56 -64.93 14.78
CA SER A 6 -26.28 -64.77 14.01
C SER A 6 -26.15 -63.42 13.33
N LEU A 7 -27.27 -62.70 13.11
CA LEU A 7 -27.23 -61.35 12.51
C LEU A 7 -26.96 -60.26 13.53
N ARG A 8 -27.28 -60.43 14.81
CA ARG A 8 -27.07 -59.42 15.85
C ARG A 8 -25.63 -59.01 16.03
N PRO A 9 -24.62 -59.92 16.17
CA PRO A 9 -23.24 -59.54 16.32
C PRO A 9 -22.68 -58.88 15.05
N LEU A 10 -23.22 -59.19 13.86
CA LEU A 10 -22.83 -58.54 12.60
C LEU A 10 -23.36 -57.09 12.52
N ILE A 11 -24.59 -56.87 12.96
CA ILE A 11 -25.20 -55.52 13.04
C ILE A 11 -24.49 -54.67 14.08
N ASP A 12 -24.18 -55.27 15.25
CA ASP A 12 -23.45 -54.57 16.30
C ASP A 12 -22.02 -54.21 15.87
N SER A 13 -21.34 -55.08 15.14
CA SER A 13 -20.01 -54.80 14.55
C SER A 13 -20.08 -53.66 13.51
N LEU A 14 -21.05 -53.69 12.60
CA LEU A 14 -21.25 -52.63 11.60
C LEU A 14 -21.59 -51.27 12.25
N ASN A 15 -22.41 -51.26 13.26
CA ASN A 15 -22.75 -50.07 14.02
C ASN A 15 -21.53 -49.52 14.78
N HIS A 16 -20.69 -50.38 15.29
CA HIS A 16 -19.46 -49.98 15.97
C HIS A 16 -18.43 -49.36 15.00
N GLU A 17 -18.28 -49.96 13.82
CA GLU A 17 -17.41 -49.44 12.75
C GLU A 17 -17.91 -48.07 12.25
N GLN A 18 -19.19 -47.91 12.00
CA GLN A 18 -19.79 -46.64 11.61
C GLN A 18 -19.59 -45.55 12.66
N ARG A 19 -19.79 -45.84 13.94
CA ARG A 19 -19.54 -44.90 15.05
C ARG A 19 -18.07 -44.47 15.09
N ARG A 20 -17.13 -45.41 14.96
CA ARG A 20 -15.72 -45.15 14.94
C ARG A 20 -15.30 -44.24 13.77
N HIS A 21 -15.88 -44.45 12.57
CA HIS A 21 -15.63 -43.58 11.42
C HIS A 21 -16.15 -42.15 11.66
N GLN A 22 -17.34 -42.01 12.24
CA GLN A 22 -17.93 -40.74 12.61
C GLN A 22 -17.08 -39.98 13.65
N GLU A 23 -16.55 -40.67 14.66
CA GLU A 23 -15.68 -40.12 15.70
C GLU A 23 -14.34 -39.61 15.09
N LEU A 24 -13.75 -40.33 14.15
CA LEU A 24 -12.53 -39.91 13.46
C LEU A 24 -12.76 -38.68 12.61
N LEU A 25 -13.84 -38.59 11.85
CA LEU A 25 -14.21 -37.42 11.07
C LEU A 25 -14.56 -36.21 11.94
N ALA A 26 -15.26 -36.45 13.06
CA ALA A 26 -15.57 -35.41 14.04
C ALA A 26 -14.31 -34.86 14.69
N SER A 27 -13.29 -35.71 14.98
CA SER A 27 -12.01 -35.29 15.54
C SER A 27 -11.24 -34.45 14.55
N LEU A 28 -11.28 -34.77 13.24
CA LEU A 28 -10.64 -33.96 12.19
C LEU A 28 -11.35 -32.60 12.05
N GLY A 29 -12.69 -32.59 12.06
CA GLY A 29 -13.48 -31.36 12.04
C GLY A 29 -13.28 -30.48 13.29
N PHE A 30 -13.07 -31.07 14.45
CA PHE A 30 -12.69 -30.34 15.67
C PHE A 30 -11.27 -29.77 15.57
N ALA A 31 -10.31 -30.56 15.10
CA ALA A 31 -8.94 -30.12 14.87
C ALA A 31 -8.88 -28.95 13.87
N LEU A 32 -9.69 -28.98 12.80
CA LEU A 32 -9.81 -27.88 11.85
C LEU A 32 -10.21 -26.54 12.52
N ARG A 33 -11.10 -26.59 13.51
CA ARG A 33 -11.59 -25.40 14.22
C ARG A 33 -10.69 -24.94 15.36
N SER A 34 -9.90 -25.83 15.93
CA SER A 34 -9.11 -25.56 17.15
C SER A 34 -7.60 -25.53 16.95
N CYS A 35 -7.08 -26.06 15.84
CA CYS A 35 -5.64 -26.03 15.54
C CYS A 35 -5.19 -24.65 15.09
N THR A 36 -4.26 -24.07 15.84
CA THR A 36 -3.56 -22.84 15.49
C THR A 36 -2.34 -23.08 14.59
N ASN A 37 -1.94 -24.34 14.38
CA ASN A 37 -0.78 -24.74 13.58
C ASN A 37 -1.20 -25.74 12.51
N ILE A 38 -1.09 -25.32 11.26
CA ILE A 38 -1.48 -26.12 10.10
C ILE A 38 -0.72 -27.46 10.05
N ASN A 39 0.56 -27.51 10.43
CA ASN A 39 1.35 -28.76 10.38
C ASN A 39 0.77 -29.85 11.27
N ARG A 40 0.33 -29.50 12.48
CA ARG A 40 -0.35 -30.45 13.38
C ARG A 40 -1.66 -30.98 12.81
N PHE A 41 -2.39 -30.13 12.10
CA PHE A 41 -3.59 -30.55 11.40
C PHE A 41 -3.26 -31.53 10.27
N LEU A 42 -2.24 -31.22 9.44
CA LEU A 42 -1.82 -32.07 8.32
C LEU A 42 -1.26 -33.42 8.79
N GLU A 43 -0.58 -33.49 9.95
CA GLU A 43 -0.19 -34.75 10.62
C GLU A 43 -1.42 -35.60 10.96
N LEU A 44 -2.47 -34.99 11.52
CA LEU A 44 -3.72 -35.68 11.83
C LEU A 44 -4.43 -36.17 10.57
N VAL A 45 -4.37 -35.44 9.46
CA VAL A 45 -4.95 -35.83 8.18
C VAL A 45 -4.42 -37.20 7.74
N THR A 46 -3.10 -37.41 7.76
CA THR A 46 -2.50 -38.69 7.34
C THR A 46 -2.90 -39.83 8.26
N LEU A 47 -2.92 -39.60 9.56
CA LEU A 47 -3.34 -40.60 10.56
C LEU A 47 -4.82 -40.98 10.42
N VAL A 48 -5.69 -39.97 10.27
CA VAL A 48 -7.14 -40.19 10.11
C VAL A 48 -7.43 -40.87 8.77
N ALA A 49 -6.80 -40.43 7.68
CA ALA A 49 -6.94 -41.06 6.38
C ALA A 49 -6.61 -42.54 6.40
N ALA A 50 -5.41 -42.88 6.92
CA ALA A 50 -4.98 -44.28 7.05
C ALA A 50 -5.96 -45.12 7.85
N ARG A 51 -6.46 -44.62 9.01
CA ARG A 51 -7.41 -45.34 9.88
C ARG A 51 -8.79 -45.50 9.26
N LEU A 52 -9.29 -44.46 8.58
CA LEU A 52 -10.66 -44.50 7.96
C LEU A 52 -10.73 -45.51 6.82
N VAL A 53 -9.67 -45.66 6.04
CA VAL A 53 -9.64 -46.57 4.89
C VAL A 53 -8.89 -47.87 5.20
N GLN A 54 -8.54 -48.10 6.48
CA GLN A 54 -7.83 -49.28 6.94
C GLN A 54 -6.47 -49.50 6.19
N ALA A 55 -5.85 -48.42 5.76
CA ALA A 55 -4.54 -48.45 5.15
C ALA A 55 -3.43 -48.61 6.19
N GLU A 56 -2.30 -49.14 5.81
CA GLU A 56 -1.14 -49.27 6.66
C GLU A 56 -0.33 -47.98 6.72
N GLU A 57 -0.31 -47.24 5.60
CA GLU A 57 0.45 -46.01 5.47
C GLU A 57 -0.35 -44.92 4.72
N ALA A 58 -0.07 -43.66 5.05
CA ALA A 58 -0.57 -42.52 4.30
C ALA A 58 0.51 -41.43 4.20
N VAL A 59 0.50 -40.71 3.08
CA VAL A 59 1.40 -39.57 2.82
C VAL A 59 0.59 -38.45 2.21
N LEU A 60 0.79 -37.24 2.71
CA LEU A 60 0.22 -36.01 2.17
C LEU A 60 1.35 -35.15 1.58
N LEU A 61 1.24 -34.86 0.29
CA LEU A 61 2.12 -33.96 -0.44
C LEU A 61 1.40 -32.64 -0.65
N VAL A 62 1.98 -31.55 -0.15
CA VAL A 62 1.44 -30.20 -0.30
C VAL A 62 2.26 -29.43 -1.30
N PHE A 63 1.62 -28.66 -2.18
CA PHE A 63 2.25 -27.90 -3.25
C PHE A 63 2.09 -26.39 -3.04
N HIS A 64 3.10 -25.64 -3.46
CA HIS A 64 2.99 -24.18 -3.61
C HIS A 64 2.12 -23.84 -4.82
N ALA A 65 1.70 -22.59 -4.91
CA ALA A 65 0.91 -22.09 -6.03
C ALA A 65 1.63 -22.23 -7.41
N ASP A 66 2.97 -22.29 -7.42
CA ASP A 66 3.80 -22.52 -8.61
C ASP A 66 3.99 -24.02 -8.92
N GLY A 67 3.33 -24.91 -8.19
CA GLY A 67 3.39 -26.34 -8.36
C GLY A 67 4.60 -27.05 -7.74
N ARG A 68 5.48 -26.33 -7.06
CA ARG A 68 6.60 -26.94 -6.32
C ARG A 68 6.13 -27.61 -5.06
N LEU A 69 6.77 -28.71 -4.68
CA LEU A 69 6.48 -29.41 -3.44
C LEU A 69 6.83 -28.53 -2.22
N TRP A 70 5.87 -28.36 -1.31
CA TRP A 70 6.07 -27.61 -0.08
C TRP A 70 6.67 -28.53 1.00
N ARG A 71 7.97 -28.55 1.13
CA ARG A 71 8.73 -29.47 1.99
C ARG A 71 8.32 -29.40 3.46
N ASP A 72 8.09 -28.22 3.99
CA ASP A 72 7.76 -28.01 5.40
C ASP A 72 6.38 -28.56 5.78
N HIS A 73 5.58 -28.95 4.78
CA HIS A 73 4.24 -29.50 4.95
C HIS A 73 4.09 -30.92 4.40
N LEU A 74 5.22 -31.61 4.17
CA LEU A 74 5.25 -33.03 3.86
C LEU A 74 4.89 -33.83 5.12
N GLN A 75 3.80 -34.57 5.09
CA GLN A 75 3.34 -35.36 6.21
C GLN A 75 3.16 -36.84 5.83
N ALA A 76 3.47 -37.70 6.79
CA ALA A 76 3.28 -39.14 6.62
C ALA A 76 2.86 -39.80 7.94
N THR A 77 2.25 -40.97 7.86
CA THR A 77 2.04 -41.81 9.04
C THR A 77 3.41 -42.17 9.65
N PRO A 78 3.49 -42.32 11.01
CA PRO A 78 4.75 -42.66 11.68
C PRO A 78 5.12 -44.12 11.48
N SER A 79 5.47 -44.48 10.24
CA SER A 79 5.93 -45.80 9.83
C SER A 79 7.27 -45.70 9.13
N PRO A 80 8.15 -46.73 9.19
CA PRO A 80 9.44 -46.74 8.50
C PRO A 80 9.32 -46.61 6.98
N GLY A 81 8.27 -47.19 6.38
CA GLY A 81 8.00 -47.17 4.94
C GLY A 81 7.62 -45.76 4.48
N ALA A 82 6.60 -45.15 5.09
CA ALA A 82 6.15 -43.81 4.77
C ALA A 82 7.28 -42.77 5.00
N ALA A 83 8.03 -42.89 6.09
CA ALA A 83 9.20 -42.02 6.36
C ALA A 83 10.33 -42.17 5.30
N SER A 84 10.51 -43.37 4.74
CA SER A 84 11.45 -43.59 3.64
C SER A 84 11.00 -42.91 2.35
N VAL A 85 9.71 -43.04 2.02
CA VAL A 85 9.10 -42.40 0.83
C VAL A 85 9.21 -40.88 0.92
N VAL A 86 8.89 -40.29 2.07
CA VAL A 86 9.01 -38.85 2.30
C VAL A 86 10.44 -38.37 2.10
N ARG A 87 11.44 -39.08 2.62
CA ARG A 87 12.87 -38.73 2.44
C ARG A 87 13.29 -38.78 0.98
N GLN A 88 12.85 -39.79 0.22
CA GLN A 88 13.16 -39.91 -1.20
C GLN A 88 12.48 -38.80 -2.01
N LEU A 89 11.21 -38.47 -1.72
CA LEU A 89 10.50 -37.36 -2.36
C LEU A 89 11.13 -36.02 -2.03
N ALA A 90 11.55 -35.79 -0.81
CA ALA A 90 12.25 -34.57 -0.42
C ALA A 90 13.58 -34.40 -1.16
N ALA A 91 14.29 -35.50 -1.44
CA ALA A 91 15.52 -35.47 -2.23
C ALA A 91 15.26 -35.21 -3.73
N LEU A 92 14.13 -35.68 -4.28
CA LEU A 92 13.73 -35.42 -5.66
C LEU A 92 13.20 -34.00 -5.88
N ALA A 93 12.68 -33.35 -4.83
CA ALA A 93 12.10 -32.00 -4.89
C ALA A 93 13.16 -30.90 -5.14
N ASP A 94 14.46 -31.22 -5.08
CA ASP A 94 15.55 -30.25 -5.30
C ASP A 94 15.71 -29.74 -6.73
N GLY A 95 14.74 -29.98 -7.62
CA GLY A 95 14.79 -29.36 -8.94
C GLY A 95 13.89 -29.91 -10.04
N GLN A 96 13.19 -31.03 -9.85
CA GLN A 96 12.51 -31.69 -10.96
C GLN A 96 11.01 -31.98 -10.78
N LEU A 97 10.44 -31.80 -9.59
CA LEU A 97 9.03 -32.07 -9.36
C LEU A 97 8.24 -30.78 -9.35
N GLN A 98 7.76 -30.33 -10.51
CA GLN A 98 6.76 -29.27 -10.66
C GLN A 98 5.46 -29.90 -11.14
N ILE A 99 4.40 -29.74 -10.36
CA ILE A 99 3.05 -30.15 -10.73
C ILE A 99 2.24 -28.87 -10.96
N GLN A 100 1.97 -28.54 -12.21
CA GLN A 100 1.09 -27.41 -12.49
C GLN A 100 -0.33 -27.73 -12.05
N PRO A 101 -1.06 -26.76 -11.45
CA PRO A 101 -2.44 -26.92 -11.07
C PRO A 101 -3.27 -27.36 -12.30
N GLY A 102 -3.93 -28.55 -12.20
CA GLY A 102 -4.72 -29.10 -13.30
C GLY A 102 -3.98 -30.03 -14.28
N ASP A 103 -2.67 -30.24 -14.13
CA ASP A 103 -1.92 -31.17 -14.98
C ASP A 103 -2.13 -32.62 -14.53
N GLN A 104 -3.07 -33.30 -15.21
CA GLN A 104 -3.36 -34.71 -14.98
C GLN A 104 -2.19 -35.65 -15.35
N LEU A 105 -1.33 -35.26 -16.27
CA LEU A 105 -0.16 -36.03 -16.67
C LEU A 105 0.92 -36.01 -15.59
N ALA A 106 1.19 -34.84 -15.00
CA ALA A 106 2.16 -34.70 -13.90
C ALA A 106 1.71 -35.47 -12.65
N THR A 107 0.40 -35.45 -12.32
CA THR A 107 -0.15 -36.24 -11.23
C THR A 107 -0.07 -37.76 -11.50
N ALA A 108 -0.32 -38.21 -12.73
CA ALA A 108 -0.20 -39.61 -13.10
C ALA A 108 1.26 -40.14 -13.03
N HIS A 109 2.25 -39.31 -13.42
CA HIS A 109 3.67 -39.63 -13.25
C HIS A 109 4.07 -39.76 -11.78
N LEU A 110 3.57 -38.87 -10.94
CA LEU A 110 3.81 -38.92 -9.48
C LEU A 110 3.20 -40.20 -8.89
N ASP A 111 1.96 -40.53 -9.26
CA ASP A 111 1.26 -41.75 -8.81
C ASP A 111 2.06 -43.01 -9.19
N GLN A 112 2.56 -43.10 -10.43
CA GLN A 112 3.39 -44.22 -10.89
C GLN A 112 4.72 -44.26 -10.14
N HIS A 113 5.32 -43.12 -9.85
CA HIS A 113 6.58 -43.05 -9.11
C HIS A 113 6.40 -43.58 -7.68
N LEU A 114 5.37 -43.12 -7.00
CA LEU A 114 5.03 -43.56 -5.65
C LEU A 114 4.64 -45.04 -5.60
N GLN A 115 3.90 -45.56 -6.60
CA GLN A 115 3.57 -46.96 -6.69
C GLN A 115 4.85 -47.83 -6.81
N ARG A 116 5.89 -47.38 -7.52
CA ARG A 116 7.19 -48.08 -7.62
C ARG A 116 7.94 -48.08 -6.28
N LEU A 117 7.88 -46.95 -5.55
CA LEU A 117 8.55 -46.82 -4.24
C LEU A 117 7.94 -47.73 -3.18
N TRP A 118 6.61 -47.92 -3.18
CA TRP A 118 5.92 -48.80 -2.27
C TRP A 118 5.90 -50.29 -2.71
N GLY A 119 6.21 -50.59 -3.96
CA GLY A 119 6.33 -51.96 -4.46
C GLY A 119 4.98 -52.61 -4.77
N ALA A 120 4.81 -53.91 -4.36
CA ALA A 120 3.69 -54.78 -4.77
C ALA A 120 2.33 -54.47 -4.11
N GLY A 121 2.24 -53.52 -3.17
CA GLY A 121 0.99 -53.17 -2.50
C GLY A 121 0.02 -52.35 -3.38
N ARG A 122 -1.15 -52.05 -2.79
CA ARG A 122 -2.22 -51.25 -3.44
C ARG A 122 -2.14 -49.80 -2.99
N LEU A 123 -1.91 -48.90 -3.95
CA LEU A 123 -1.92 -47.44 -3.78
C LEU A 123 -3.29 -46.87 -4.19
N GLU A 124 -3.84 -45.98 -3.43
CA GLU A 124 -4.98 -45.11 -3.81
C GLU A 124 -4.59 -43.66 -3.52
N ALA A 125 -5.05 -42.75 -4.36
CA ALA A 125 -4.73 -41.33 -4.23
C ALA A 125 -5.95 -40.45 -4.48
N THR A 126 -6.01 -39.33 -3.76
CA THR A 126 -7.00 -38.29 -4.03
C THR A 126 -6.35 -36.90 -4.01
N SER A 127 -6.86 -36.01 -4.85
CA SER A 127 -6.39 -34.62 -4.91
C SER A 127 -7.14 -33.76 -3.88
N VAL A 128 -6.40 -32.90 -3.21
CA VAL A 128 -6.93 -31.84 -2.33
C VAL A 128 -7.06 -30.59 -3.17
N VAL A 129 -8.29 -30.28 -3.59
CA VAL A 129 -8.58 -29.19 -4.53
C VAL A 129 -9.32 -28.07 -3.84
N ALA A 130 -8.82 -26.84 -3.89
CA ALA A 130 -9.49 -25.62 -3.45
C ALA A 130 -9.44 -24.57 -4.57
N ARG A 131 -10.53 -23.85 -4.79
CA ARG A 131 -10.65 -22.82 -5.85
C ARG A 131 -10.21 -23.29 -7.25
N GLY A 132 -10.42 -24.56 -7.56
CA GLY A 132 -10.04 -25.15 -8.85
C GLY A 132 -8.56 -25.48 -9.01
N HIS A 133 -7.74 -25.33 -7.97
CA HIS A 133 -6.32 -25.66 -7.96
C HIS A 133 -6.04 -26.85 -7.03
N CYS A 134 -5.12 -27.73 -7.45
CA CYS A 134 -4.66 -28.83 -6.63
C CYS A 134 -3.58 -28.32 -5.67
N HIS A 135 -3.92 -28.20 -4.39
CA HIS A 135 -3.01 -27.73 -3.34
C HIS A 135 -2.25 -28.86 -2.65
N ALA A 136 -2.79 -30.07 -2.69
CA ALA A 136 -2.13 -31.21 -2.10
C ALA A 136 -2.64 -32.51 -2.75
N ARG A 137 -1.88 -33.59 -2.54
CA ARG A 137 -2.29 -34.95 -2.93
C ARG A 137 -2.11 -35.88 -1.77
N LEU A 138 -3.19 -36.58 -1.42
CA LEU A 138 -3.25 -37.54 -0.32
C LEU A 138 -3.17 -38.94 -0.88
N TYR A 139 -2.21 -39.71 -0.40
CA TYR A 139 -1.96 -41.10 -0.77
C TYR A 139 -2.17 -42.00 0.42
N VAL A 140 -2.76 -43.18 0.17
CA VAL A 140 -2.88 -44.26 1.13
C VAL A 140 -2.39 -45.57 0.49
N PHE A 141 -1.78 -46.41 1.30
CA PHE A 141 -1.15 -47.64 0.83
C PHE A 141 -1.51 -48.84 1.73
N SER A 142 -1.75 -50.02 1.12
CA SER A 142 -1.92 -51.28 1.81
C SER A 142 -1.14 -52.39 1.13
N ALA A 143 -0.32 -53.14 1.91
CA ALA A 143 0.44 -54.31 1.46
C ALA A 143 -0.30 -55.61 1.71
N ARG A 144 -1.54 -55.61 2.24
CA ARG A 144 -2.31 -56.83 2.53
C ARG A 144 -2.67 -57.58 1.29
N GLU A 145 -2.40 -58.87 1.28
CA GLU A 145 -2.79 -59.76 0.20
C GLU A 145 -4.31 -59.81 0.04
N GLY A 146 -4.82 -59.68 -1.18
CA GLY A 146 -6.25 -59.67 -1.46
C GLY A 146 -6.97 -58.37 -1.15
N PHE A 147 -6.28 -57.34 -0.66
CA PHE A 147 -6.92 -56.07 -0.36
C PHE A 147 -7.30 -55.33 -1.66
N SER A 148 -8.48 -54.71 -1.66
CA SER A 148 -8.96 -53.85 -2.75
C SER A 148 -9.64 -52.61 -2.20
N TRP A 149 -9.41 -51.46 -2.82
CA TRP A 149 -10.08 -50.23 -2.45
C TRP A 149 -11.56 -50.25 -2.84
N SER A 150 -12.44 -50.18 -1.84
CA SER A 150 -13.89 -50.12 -2.06
C SER A 150 -14.32 -48.66 -2.37
N GLU A 151 -15.53 -48.53 -2.93
CA GLU A 151 -16.13 -47.21 -3.15
C GLU A 151 -16.31 -46.41 -1.84
N VAL A 152 -16.56 -47.10 -0.74
CA VAL A 152 -16.64 -46.48 0.59
C VAL A 152 -15.31 -45.91 1.03
N HIS A 153 -14.20 -46.64 0.79
CA HIS A 153 -12.85 -46.15 1.09
C HIS A 153 -12.53 -44.87 0.29
N ARG A 154 -12.85 -44.83 -1.01
CA ARG A 154 -12.66 -43.68 -1.86
C ARG A 154 -13.44 -42.46 -1.39
N ARG A 155 -14.73 -42.66 -1.00
CA ARG A 155 -15.58 -41.59 -0.45
C ARG A 155 -15.02 -41.02 0.86
N HIS A 156 -14.54 -41.87 1.75
CA HIS A 156 -13.92 -41.43 3.00
C HIS A 156 -12.62 -40.65 2.72
N LEU A 157 -11.80 -41.14 1.79
CA LEU A 157 -10.58 -40.45 1.42
C LEU A 157 -10.86 -39.08 0.78
N GLN A 158 -11.89 -39.00 -0.07
CA GLN A 158 -12.33 -37.72 -0.65
C GLN A 158 -12.84 -36.76 0.43
N LEU A 159 -13.60 -37.23 1.41
CA LEU A 159 -14.08 -36.37 2.49
C LEU A 159 -12.92 -35.80 3.34
N VAL A 160 -11.88 -36.62 3.60
CA VAL A 160 -10.66 -36.15 4.28
C VAL A 160 -9.94 -35.11 3.42
N ALA A 161 -9.85 -35.33 2.10
CA ALA A 161 -9.25 -34.38 1.18
C ALA A 161 -10.01 -33.03 1.14
N ASP A 162 -11.35 -33.08 1.13
CA ASP A 162 -12.19 -31.89 1.13
C ASP A 162 -12.00 -31.06 2.42
N LEU A 163 -11.95 -31.70 3.59
CA LEU A 163 -11.65 -31.04 4.86
C LEU A 163 -10.23 -30.46 4.89
N THR A 164 -9.28 -31.16 4.27
CA THR A 164 -7.89 -30.69 4.15
C THR A 164 -7.81 -29.48 3.22
N ALA A 165 -8.59 -29.47 2.13
CA ALA A 165 -8.69 -28.34 1.22
C ALA A 165 -9.13 -27.06 1.94
N VAL A 166 -10.18 -27.16 2.78
CA VAL A 166 -10.66 -26.03 3.59
C VAL A 166 -9.57 -25.52 4.56
N ALA A 167 -8.83 -26.44 5.19
CA ALA A 167 -7.74 -26.05 6.10
C ALA A 167 -6.62 -25.30 5.39
N LEU A 168 -6.19 -25.82 4.24
CA LEU A 168 -5.13 -25.20 3.44
C LEU A 168 -5.57 -23.84 2.89
N GLU A 169 -6.81 -23.73 2.42
CA GLU A 169 -7.37 -22.47 1.93
C GLU A 169 -7.40 -21.40 3.05
N ASN A 170 -7.85 -21.77 4.24
CA ASN A 170 -7.85 -20.86 5.38
C ASN A 170 -6.43 -20.39 5.76
N GLU A 171 -5.43 -21.27 5.73
CA GLU A 171 -4.04 -20.90 6.01
C GLU A 171 -3.48 -19.95 4.93
N LEU A 172 -3.76 -20.22 3.65
CA LEU A 172 -3.34 -19.35 2.55
C LEU A 172 -3.94 -17.96 2.67
N LEU A 173 -5.25 -17.88 2.98
CA LEU A 173 -5.92 -16.60 3.23
C LEU A 173 -5.34 -15.85 4.43
N ALA A 174 -5.05 -16.57 5.52
CA ALA A 174 -4.45 -15.97 6.71
C ALA A 174 -3.02 -15.46 6.44
N GLN A 175 -2.23 -16.16 5.61
CA GLN A 175 -0.91 -15.70 5.20
C GLN A 175 -0.99 -14.45 4.29
N GLU A 176 -1.92 -14.43 3.36
CA GLU A 176 -2.16 -13.28 2.48
C GLU A 176 -2.58 -12.05 3.30
N LEU A 177 -3.53 -12.22 4.24
CA LEU A 177 -3.96 -11.15 5.14
C LEU A 177 -2.78 -10.61 5.97
N ARG A 178 -1.98 -11.49 6.60
CA ARG A 178 -0.78 -11.07 7.36
C ARG A 178 0.24 -10.33 6.50
N ARG A 179 0.37 -10.71 5.22
CA ARG A 179 1.23 -10.01 4.28
C ARG A 179 0.71 -8.61 3.97
N HIS A 180 -0.59 -8.46 3.71
CA HIS A 180 -1.22 -7.16 3.51
C HIS A 180 -1.08 -6.25 4.74
N GLU A 181 -1.37 -6.76 5.93
CA GLU A 181 -1.21 -5.99 7.19
C GLU A 181 0.22 -5.50 7.42
N ARG A 182 1.22 -6.32 7.05
CA ARG A 182 2.64 -5.91 7.14
C ARG A 182 2.98 -4.79 6.15
N LEU A 183 2.50 -4.90 4.90
CA LEU A 183 2.70 -3.87 3.88
C LEU A 183 2.02 -2.56 4.28
N ASP A 184 0.78 -2.62 4.74
CA ASP A 184 0.04 -1.45 5.22
C ASP A 184 0.74 -0.76 6.39
N ARG A 185 1.27 -1.53 7.34
CA ARG A 185 2.06 -0.97 8.45
C ARG A 185 3.34 -0.28 7.95
N GLN A 186 4.05 -0.86 6.98
CA GLN A 186 5.25 -0.22 6.41
C GLN A 186 4.90 1.07 5.66
N LEU A 187 3.79 1.10 4.92
CA LEU A 187 3.29 2.30 4.26
C LEU A 187 2.89 3.38 5.26
N SER A 188 2.22 3.00 6.36
CA SER A 188 1.85 3.95 7.43
C SER A 188 3.08 4.60 8.07
N ILE A 189 4.14 3.84 8.34
CA ILE A 189 5.41 4.39 8.85
C ILE A 189 6.03 5.34 7.82
N GLY A 190 6.01 4.98 6.53
CA GLY A 190 6.46 5.86 5.44
C GLY A 190 5.69 7.18 5.40
N ALA A 191 4.36 7.13 5.58
CA ALA A 191 3.48 8.29 5.65
C ALA A 191 3.79 9.22 6.84
N GLU A 192 4.04 8.64 8.01
CA GLU A 192 4.44 9.41 9.20
C GLU A 192 5.77 10.13 8.97
N ILE A 193 6.76 9.46 8.37
CA ILE A 193 8.04 10.08 8.04
C ILE A 193 7.85 11.20 7.02
N GLN A 194 7.06 10.99 5.97
CA GLN A 194 6.79 12.01 4.96
C GLN A 194 6.08 13.22 5.55
N ALA A 195 5.06 13.00 6.41
CA ALA A 195 4.36 14.08 7.08
C ALA A 195 5.32 14.96 7.91
N GLN A 196 6.32 14.35 8.59
CA GLN A 196 7.35 15.09 9.34
C GLN A 196 8.32 15.88 8.43
N LEU A 197 8.38 15.58 7.14
CA LEU A 197 9.20 16.33 6.18
C LEU A 197 8.48 17.59 5.68
N LEU A 198 7.16 17.59 5.63
CA LEU A 198 6.39 18.81 5.35
C LEU A 198 6.43 19.74 6.57
N PRO A 199 6.29 21.06 6.40
CA PRO A 199 6.23 21.98 7.53
C PRO A 199 5.01 21.73 8.41
N ASP A 200 5.22 21.38 9.68
CA ASP A 200 4.14 21.24 10.69
C ASP A 200 3.43 22.56 10.96
N ASP A 201 4.19 23.64 10.99
CA ASP A 201 3.71 24.99 11.27
C ASP A 201 4.23 25.99 10.22
N CYS A 202 3.40 26.93 9.84
CA CYS A 202 3.82 28.05 9.01
C CYS A 202 4.76 28.98 9.78
N PRO A 203 5.90 29.39 9.19
CA PRO A 203 6.85 30.26 9.85
C PRO A 203 6.29 31.67 10.06
N LEU A 204 6.76 32.32 11.10
CA LEU A 204 6.48 33.74 11.32
C LEU A 204 7.35 34.59 10.40
N ILE A 205 6.74 35.19 9.39
CA ILE A 205 7.37 36.14 8.47
C ILE A 205 6.79 37.52 8.73
N GLU A 206 7.66 38.54 8.84
CA GLU A 206 7.22 39.91 9.14
C GLU A 206 6.27 40.45 8.06
N GLY A 207 5.15 40.96 8.46
CA GLY A 207 4.17 41.64 7.59
C GLY A 207 3.25 40.71 6.80
N VAL A 208 3.37 39.37 6.97
CA VAL A 208 2.46 38.41 6.33
C VAL A 208 1.86 37.41 7.31
N GLU A 209 0.77 36.80 6.91
CA GLU A 209 0.17 35.62 7.51
C GLU A 209 0.27 34.48 6.51
N LEU A 210 0.63 33.30 7.00
CA LEU A 210 0.71 32.08 6.21
C LEU A 210 -0.24 31.03 6.78
N ALA A 211 -0.87 30.29 5.90
CA ALA A 211 -1.60 29.07 6.22
C ALA A 211 -1.33 28.06 5.10
N ALA A 212 -1.14 26.79 5.45
CA ALA A 212 -0.89 25.73 4.51
C ALA A 212 -1.56 24.45 4.97
N ARG A 213 -2.02 23.64 4.00
CA ARG A 213 -2.54 22.32 4.24
C ARG A 213 -2.34 21.47 3.01
N CYS A 214 -1.86 20.24 3.21
CA CYS A 214 -1.91 19.16 2.25
C CYS A 214 -2.93 18.13 2.71
N ARG A 215 -3.75 17.65 1.81
CA ARG A 215 -4.69 16.55 2.01
C ARG A 215 -4.30 15.44 1.05
N PRO A 216 -3.62 14.42 1.54
CA PRO A 216 -3.16 13.33 0.68
C PRO A 216 -4.34 12.46 0.23
N ALA A 217 -4.29 11.98 -1.01
CA ALA A 217 -5.26 11.03 -1.56
C ALA A 217 -4.96 9.59 -1.11
N PHE A 218 -3.68 9.29 -0.88
CA PHE A 218 -3.18 8.00 -0.42
C PHE A 218 -2.43 8.15 0.90
N GLN A 219 -1.87 7.05 1.41
CA GLN A 219 -1.07 7.10 2.65
C GLN A 219 0.17 7.99 2.50
N VAL A 220 0.78 8.02 1.30
CA VAL A 220 1.92 8.87 0.92
C VAL A 220 1.64 9.53 -0.41
N GLY A 221 2.12 10.78 -0.59
CA GLY A 221 1.82 11.60 -1.76
C GLY A 221 3.04 12.15 -2.50
N GLY A 222 2.78 12.72 -3.69
CA GLY A 222 3.75 13.43 -4.53
C GLY A 222 3.84 14.92 -4.23
N ASP A 223 2.80 15.50 -3.61
CA ASP A 223 2.73 16.92 -3.31
C ASP A 223 3.79 17.38 -2.31
N TYR A 224 4.33 18.54 -2.57
CA TYR A 224 5.33 19.17 -1.73
C TYR A 224 5.08 20.67 -1.60
N TYR A 225 5.17 21.20 -0.39
CA TYR A 225 5.33 22.62 -0.14
C TYR A 225 6.34 22.87 0.98
N ASP A 226 7.03 24.01 0.94
CA ASP A 226 8.02 24.35 1.98
C ASP A 226 8.21 25.86 2.13
N PHE A 227 8.68 26.23 3.32
CA PHE A 227 9.05 27.60 3.71
C PHE A 227 10.50 27.59 4.17
N ILE A 228 11.41 28.04 3.33
CA ILE A 228 12.85 27.89 3.56
C ILE A 228 13.47 29.26 3.79
N PRO A 229 14.05 29.57 4.99
CA PRO A 229 14.79 30.81 5.18
C PRO A 229 16.07 30.77 4.39
N THR A 230 16.33 31.77 3.53
CA THR A 230 17.57 31.83 2.73
C THR A 230 18.83 32.07 3.57
N LYS A 231 18.65 32.51 4.81
CA LYS A 231 19.74 32.69 5.82
C LYS A 231 19.31 32.01 7.13
N PRO A 232 19.42 30.68 7.25
CA PRO A 232 18.95 29.94 8.43
C PRO A 232 19.70 30.28 9.73
N GLN A 233 20.95 30.81 9.62
CA GLN A 233 21.73 31.26 10.77
C GLN A 233 21.13 32.48 11.48
N LEU A 234 20.20 33.21 10.86
CA LEU A 234 19.50 34.30 11.52
C LEU A 234 18.43 33.73 12.48
N GLN A 235 18.33 34.34 13.67
CA GLN A 235 17.36 33.95 14.70
C GLN A 235 16.44 35.11 15.11
N GLY A 236 15.29 34.75 15.71
CA GLY A 236 14.32 35.73 16.22
C GLY A 236 13.84 36.71 15.15
N PRO A 237 13.67 38.02 15.51
CA PRO A 237 13.15 39.03 14.59
C PRO A 237 13.98 39.23 13.33
N ARG A 238 15.30 38.96 13.36
CA ARG A 238 16.15 39.05 12.18
C ARG A 238 15.83 37.98 11.13
N ARG A 239 15.48 36.77 11.58
CA ARG A 239 15.02 35.68 10.70
C ARG A 239 13.68 36.02 10.05
N GLN A 240 12.74 36.57 10.81
CA GLN A 240 11.42 36.98 10.32
C GLN A 240 11.50 38.06 9.23
N ARG A 241 12.51 38.94 9.33
CA ARG A 241 12.80 40.02 8.35
C ARG A 241 13.71 39.57 7.21
N GLY A 242 14.24 38.37 7.32
CA GLY A 242 15.06 37.75 6.29
C GLY A 242 14.23 37.38 5.05
N ARG A 243 14.92 37.00 3.99
CA ARG A 243 14.29 36.51 2.77
C ARG A 243 13.85 35.05 2.98
N TRP A 244 12.71 34.70 2.43
CA TRP A 244 12.11 33.37 2.53
C TRP A 244 11.80 32.82 1.14
N ALA A 245 12.20 31.58 0.88
CA ALA A 245 11.69 30.83 -0.23
C ALA A 245 10.35 30.16 0.15
N LEU A 246 9.36 30.32 -0.73
CA LEU A 246 8.07 29.62 -0.66
C LEU A 246 7.96 28.77 -1.90
N VAL A 247 7.70 27.50 -1.71
CA VAL A 247 7.74 26.49 -2.76
C VAL A 247 6.48 25.65 -2.71
N ILE A 248 5.99 25.29 -3.89
CA ILE A 248 4.97 24.26 -4.06
C ILE A 248 5.30 23.47 -5.32
N GLY A 249 5.07 22.18 -5.30
CA GLY A 249 5.31 21.30 -6.44
C GLY A 249 4.60 19.98 -6.29
N ASP A 250 4.53 19.24 -7.39
CA ASP A 250 3.95 17.92 -7.46
C ASP A 250 4.82 17.00 -8.33
N VAL A 251 5.09 15.79 -7.82
CA VAL A 251 5.84 14.74 -8.50
C VAL A 251 4.88 13.81 -9.21
N MET A 252 5.02 13.68 -10.51
CA MET A 252 4.22 12.77 -11.34
C MET A 252 4.06 11.39 -10.71
N GLY A 253 2.79 10.97 -10.53
CA GLY A 253 2.39 9.66 -10.03
C GLY A 253 2.03 9.67 -8.55
N LYS A 254 1.69 8.51 -8.00
CA LYS A 254 1.10 8.39 -6.65
C LYS A 254 1.84 7.37 -5.81
N GLY A 255 1.67 7.48 -4.50
CA GLY A 255 2.20 6.51 -3.54
C GLY A 255 3.71 6.59 -3.35
N VAL A 256 4.30 5.47 -2.94
CA VAL A 256 5.72 5.39 -2.52
C VAL A 256 6.72 5.93 -3.53
N PRO A 257 6.64 5.61 -4.85
CA PRO A 257 7.64 6.12 -5.79
C PRO A 257 7.65 7.65 -5.90
N ALA A 258 6.47 8.29 -5.90
CA ALA A 258 6.38 9.75 -5.95
C ALA A 258 6.90 10.39 -4.66
N SER A 259 6.57 9.82 -3.50
CA SER A 259 7.01 10.33 -2.20
C SER A 259 8.53 10.23 -1.99
N LEU A 260 9.18 9.18 -2.51
CA LEU A 260 10.64 9.05 -2.46
C LEU A 260 11.34 10.13 -3.31
N LEU A 261 10.85 10.35 -4.53
CA LEU A 261 11.36 11.42 -5.40
C LEU A 261 11.13 12.81 -4.79
N MET A 262 9.94 13.04 -4.21
CA MET A 262 9.65 14.29 -3.49
C MET A 262 10.67 14.52 -2.36
N THR A 263 10.97 13.50 -1.56
CA THR A 263 11.94 13.59 -0.46
C THR A 263 13.33 13.93 -0.95
N MET A 264 13.77 13.30 -2.04
CA MET A 264 15.06 13.59 -2.69
C MET A 264 15.11 15.03 -3.20
N LEU A 265 14.10 15.46 -3.97
CA LEU A 265 14.00 16.80 -4.53
C LEU A 265 13.92 17.89 -3.45
N ARG A 266 13.21 17.64 -2.36
CA ARG A 266 13.19 18.51 -1.17
C ARG A 266 14.60 18.75 -0.62
N GLY A 267 15.40 17.70 -0.49
CA GLY A 267 16.79 17.81 -0.01
C GLY A 267 17.64 18.69 -0.94
N MET A 268 17.57 18.43 -2.24
CA MET A 268 18.29 19.18 -3.28
C MET A 268 17.86 20.66 -3.29
N LEU A 269 16.55 20.91 -3.25
CA LEU A 269 15.99 22.26 -3.24
C LEU A 269 16.42 23.07 -2.01
N ARG A 270 16.35 22.48 -0.82
CA ARG A 270 16.81 23.14 0.43
C ARG A 270 18.28 23.49 0.37
N ALA A 271 19.13 22.61 -0.19
CA ALA A 271 20.55 22.91 -0.42
C ALA A 271 20.72 24.05 -1.43
N GLY A 272 19.96 24.03 -2.53
CA GLY A 272 19.98 25.09 -3.55
C GLY A 272 19.57 26.47 -3.02
N VAL A 273 18.55 26.53 -2.15
CA VAL A 273 18.11 27.80 -1.52
C VAL A 273 19.23 28.44 -0.69
N LEU A 274 20.06 27.64 -0.03
CA LEU A 274 21.20 28.15 0.76
C LEU A 274 22.28 28.82 -0.08
N SER A 275 22.39 28.51 -1.37
CA SER A 275 23.32 29.17 -2.28
C SER A 275 22.96 30.63 -2.56
N GLY A 276 21.70 31.03 -2.28
CA GLY A 276 21.18 32.36 -2.48
C GLY A 276 21.02 32.78 -3.93
N HIS A 277 21.00 31.84 -4.86
CA HIS A 277 20.76 32.05 -6.27
C HIS A 277 19.39 32.64 -6.57
N ALA A 278 19.21 33.20 -7.77
CA ALA A 278 17.90 33.66 -8.24
C ALA A 278 16.96 32.48 -8.51
N PRO A 279 15.63 32.67 -8.44
CA PRO A 279 14.63 31.61 -8.62
C PRO A 279 14.82 30.74 -9.85
N ASN A 280 15.04 31.35 -11.01
CA ASN A 280 15.25 30.64 -12.27
C ASN A 280 16.52 29.79 -12.29
N ARG A 281 17.57 30.22 -11.59
CA ARG A 281 18.81 29.47 -11.47
C ARG A 281 18.62 28.24 -10.54
N ILE A 282 17.89 28.42 -9.46
CA ILE A 282 17.57 27.31 -8.55
C ILE A 282 16.81 26.20 -9.30
N LEU A 283 15.79 26.55 -10.11
CA LEU A 283 15.07 25.57 -10.92
C LEU A 283 15.96 24.89 -11.95
N ARG A 284 16.84 25.63 -12.60
CA ARG A 284 17.81 25.07 -13.56
C ARG A 284 18.79 24.11 -12.88
N ASP A 285 19.38 24.51 -11.77
CA ASP A 285 20.35 23.72 -11.02
C ASP A 285 19.66 22.43 -10.49
N LEU A 286 18.41 22.54 -10.04
CA LEU A 286 17.61 21.39 -9.62
C LEU A 286 17.30 20.43 -10.78
N ASN A 287 16.91 20.97 -11.95
CA ASN A 287 16.67 20.17 -13.15
C ASN A 287 17.93 19.42 -13.58
N GLU A 288 19.08 20.10 -13.60
CA GLU A 288 20.35 19.50 -14.00
C GLU A 288 20.77 18.34 -13.08
N ILE A 289 20.61 18.52 -11.76
CA ILE A 289 20.98 17.50 -10.76
C ILE A 289 19.99 16.31 -10.78
N ALA A 290 18.70 16.57 -10.88
CA ALA A 290 17.66 15.55 -10.76
C ALA A 290 17.36 14.81 -12.09
N GLN A 291 17.85 15.31 -13.22
CA GLN A 291 17.49 14.82 -14.56
C GLN A 291 17.70 13.32 -14.72
N GLU A 292 18.84 12.79 -14.27
CA GLU A 292 19.18 11.38 -14.45
C GLU A 292 18.26 10.46 -13.64
N ASP A 293 17.96 10.82 -12.40
CA ASP A 293 17.07 10.05 -11.53
C ASP A 293 15.62 10.09 -12.02
N LEU A 294 15.16 11.24 -12.50
CA LEU A 294 13.81 11.43 -13.05
C LEU A 294 13.64 10.70 -14.38
N ASP A 295 14.65 10.72 -15.26
CA ASP A 295 14.64 10.00 -16.54
C ASP A 295 14.59 8.48 -16.32
N HIS A 296 15.45 7.93 -15.45
CA HIS A 296 15.43 6.51 -15.09
C HIS A 296 14.08 6.03 -14.50
N SER A 297 13.41 6.89 -13.75
CA SER A 297 12.11 6.58 -13.17
C SER A 297 10.94 6.87 -14.12
N HIS A 298 11.17 7.46 -15.31
CA HIS A 298 10.19 7.96 -16.26
C HIS A 298 9.16 8.90 -15.60
N ARG A 299 9.66 9.81 -14.74
CA ARG A 299 8.84 10.76 -14.00
C ARG A 299 9.37 12.18 -14.18
N PHE A 300 8.49 13.13 -13.92
CA PHE A 300 8.81 14.55 -13.92
C PHE A 300 8.11 15.23 -12.75
N LEU A 301 8.50 16.46 -12.49
CA LEU A 301 8.01 17.29 -11.39
C LEU A 301 7.55 18.62 -11.93
N SER A 302 6.38 19.07 -11.50
CA SER A 302 5.98 20.47 -11.61
C SER A 302 6.39 21.22 -10.35
N LEU A 303 6.96 22.42 -10.46
CA LEU A 303 7.42 23.18 -9.31
C LEU A 303 7.26 24.69 -9.51
N PHE A 304 6.62 25.37 -8.57
CA PHE A 304 6.65 26.82 -8.46
C PHE A 304 7.54 27.23 -7.31
N TYR A 305 8.58 28.00 -7.60
CA TYR A 305 9.52 28.55 -6.63
C TYR A 305 9.38 30.05 -6.55
N SER A 306 9.20 30.60 -5.35
CA SER A 306 9.20 32.03 -5.10
C SER A 306 10.11 32.43 -3.94
N ASP A 307 10.64 33.63 -4.00
CA ASP A 307 11.58 34.25 -3.05
C ASP A 307 10.98 35.58 -2.58
N TYR A 308 10.46 35.60 -1.37
CA TYR A 308 9.81 36.76 -0.76
C TYR A 308 10.74 37.53 0.16
N HIS A 309 10.78 38.85 -0.01
CA HIS A 309 11.55 39.77 0.83
C HIS A 309 10.59 40.66 1.66
N PRO A 310 10.44 40.45 2.98
CA PRO A 310 9.43 41.13 3.80
C PRO A 310 9.49 42.65 3.79
N ARG A 311 10.70 43.23 3.86
CA ARG A 311 10.89 44.69 3.93
C ARG A 311 10.45 45.42 2.69
N SER A 312 10.77 44.88 1.51
CA SER A 312 10.40 45.49 0.21
C SER A 312 9.07 44.92 -0.32
N ARG A 313 8.54 43.85 0.30
CA ARG A 313 7.36 43.11 -0.14
C ARG A 313 7.53 42.58 -1.59
N LEU A 314 8.77 42.49 -2.05
CA LEU A 314 9.12 41.98 -3.35
C LEU A 314 9.04 40.45 -3.37
N LEU A 315 8.25 39.89 -4.26
CA LEU A 315 8.16 38.48 -4.59
C LEU A 315 8.81 38.27 -5.97
N ARG A 316 9.91 37.50 -6.04
CA ARG A 316 10.49 37.02 -7.28
C ARG A 316 10.15 35.56 -7.44
N TYR A 317 9.86 35.11 -8.64
CA TYR A 317 9.44 33.73 -8.84
C TYR A 317 9.89 33.18 -10.20
N ALA A 318 9.93 31.86 -10.27
CA ALA A 318 10.09 31.08 -11.49
C ALA A 318 9.16 29.86 -11.42
N ASN A 319 8.70 29.42 -12.59
CA ASN A 319 7.75 28.33 -12.72
C ASN A 319 8.31 27.22 -13.60
N ALA A 320 8.24 25.97 -13.13
CA ALA A 320 8.56 24.76 -13.87
C ALA A 320 7.25 24.04 -14.21
N ALA A 321 6.40 24.68 -15.06
CA ALA A 321 5.12 24.18 -15.54
C ALA A 321 4.15 23.73 -14.43
N HIS A 322 4.22 24.33 -13.25
CA HIS A 322 3.26 24.14 -12.17
C HIS A 322 2.07 25.08 -12.32
N ASN A 323 0.93 24.75 -11.71
CA ASN A 323 -0.26 25.60 -11.68
C ASN A 323 0.11 27.00 -11.20
N PRO A 324 -0.12 28.06 -12.02
CA PRO A 324 0.23 29.41 -11.64
C PRO A 324 -0.52 29.89 -10.40
N PRO A 325 0.17 30.35 -9.33
CA PRO A 325 -0.48 30.88 -8.15
C PRO A 325 -1.41 32.03 -8.46
N LEU A 326 -2.53 32.11 -7.69
CA LEU A 326 -3.56 33.14 -7.85
C LEU A 326 -3.32 34.29 -6.89
N LEU A 327 -3.10 35.49 -7.39
CA LEU A 327 -2.89 36.70 -6.62
C LEU A 327 -4.16 37.58 -6.65
N TRP A 328 -4.85 37.66 -5.52
CA TRP A 328 -5.93 38.62 -5.31
C TRP A 328 -5.37 39.97 -4.89
N ARG A 329 -5.56 40.97 -5.74
CA ARG A 329 -5.19 42.37 -5.49
C ARG A 329 -6.31 43.08 -4.73
N ARG A 330 -6.13 43.24 -3.42
CA ARG A 330 -7.18 43.82 -2.54
C ARG A 330 -7.66 45.18 -2.99
N GLN A 331 -6.71 46.09 -3.35
CA GLN A 331 -7.04 47.45 -3.72
C GLN A 331 -7.73 47.57 -5.06
N GLN A 332 -7.37 46.72 -6.00
CA GLN A 332 -7.88 46.74 -7.37
C GLN A 332 -9.12 45.87 -7.54
N GLY A 333 -9.36 44.91 -6.64
CA GLY A 333 -10.47 43.97 -6.73
C GLY A 333 -10.33 42.98 -7.89
N VAL A 334 -9.10 42.71 -8.35
CA VAL A 334 -8.82 41.84 -9.49
C VAL A 334 -7.98 40.62 -9.06
N LEU A 335 -8.17 39.52 -9.78
CA LEU A 335 -7.37 38.31 -9.65
C LEU A 335 -6.34 38.25 -10.77
N GLN A 336 -5.08 37.97 -10.42
CA GLN A 336 -3.97 37.83 -11.35
C GLN A 336 -3.35 36.43 -11.20
N ARG A 337 -2.88 35.85 -12.29
CA ARG A 337 -2.09 34.61 -12.28
C ARG A 337 -0.60 34.98 -12.32
N LEU A 338 0.17 34.40 -11.42
CA LEU A 338 1.62 34.59 -11.41
C LEU A 338 2.28 33.46 -12.18
N ASP A 339 2.77 33.76 -13.38
CA ASP A 339 3.42 32.78 -14.23
C ASP A 339 4.75 33.28 -14.78
N ALA A 340 5.62 32.32 -15.13
CA ALA A 340 6.89 32.55 -15.79
C ALA A 340 7.20 31.36 -16.72
N PRO A 341 7.84 31.59 -17.88
CA PRO A 341 8.15 30.51 -18.81
C PRO A 341 9.07 29.45 -18.20
N GLY A 342 8.72 28.17 -18.34
CA GLY A 342 9.54 27.04 -17.91
C GLY A 342 8.88 25.71 -18.25
N LEU A 343 9.66 24.64 -18.30
CA LEU A 343 9.21 23.27 -18.52
C LEU A 343 9.28 22.48 -17.21
N LEU A 344 8.56 21.36 -17.16
CA LEU A 344 8.66 20.39 -16.09
C LEU A 344 10.11 20.00 -15.82
N ILE A 345 10.45 19.85 -14.54
CA ILE A 345 11.76 19.33 -14.12
C ILE A 345 11.82 17.85 -14.46
N GLY A 346 12.93 17.41 -15.07
CA GLY A 346 13.12 16.05 -15.54
C GLY A 346 12.66 15.76 -16.96
N LEU A 347 11.91 16.68 -17.59
CA LEU A 347 11.41 16.46 -18.95
C LEU A 347 12.50 16.63 -20.01
N GLN A 348 13.40 17.60 -19.82
CA GLN A 348 14.47 17.92 -20.78
C GLN A 348 15.71 18.40 -20.02
N ARG A 349 16.90 18.02 -20.49
CA ARG A 349 18.15 18.30 -19.78
C ARG A 349 18.51 19.79 -19.73
N GLU A 350 18.45 20.45 -20.86
CA GLU A 350 18.76 21.88 -20.96
C GLU A 350 17.48 22.70 -21.06
N VAL A 351 17.05 23.28 -19.94
CA VAL A 351 15.86 24.13 -19.86
C VAL A 351 16.22 25.52 -19.38
N ALA A 352 15.76 26.51 -20.09
CA ALA A 352 15.81 27.90 -19.65
C ALA A 352 14.52 28.21 -18.87
N TYR A 353 14.66 28.51 -17.58
CA TYR A 353 13.54 28.99 -16.77
C TYR A 353 13.50 30.52 -16.76
N GLY A 354 12.31 31.07 -17.04
CA GLY A 354 12.04 32.49 -16.89
C GLY A 354 11.99 32.90 -15.41
N MET A 355 12.22 34.20 -15.15
CA MET A 355 11.99 34.79 -13.82
C MET A 355 11.12 36.01 -13.97
N ALA A 356 10.10 36.12 -13.11
CA ALA A 356 9.27 37.30 -13.00
C ALA A 356 9.25 37.80 -11.55
N GLN A 357 8.76 39.01 -11.34
CA GLN A 357 8.66 39.60 -10.00
C GLN A 357 7.43 40.51 -9.88
N THR A 358 6.92 40.60 -8.65
CA THR A 358 5.83 41.51 -8.30
C THR A 358 6.02 42.04 -6.90
N VAL A 359 5.49 43.23 -6.60
CA VAL A 359 5.43 43.75 -5.22
C VAL A 359 4.03 43.44 -4.67
N LEU A 360 4.00 42.80 -3.50
CA LEU A 360 2.75 42.54 -2.81
C LEU A 360 2.35 43.75 -1.97
N GLU A 361 1.09 44.14 -2.03
CA GLU A 361 0.55 45.30 -1.29
C GLU A 361 -0.21 44.83 -0.04
N PRO A 362 -0.41 45.73 0.97
CA PRO A 362 -1.20 45.41 2.13
C PRO A 362 -2.62 44.93 1.75
N GLY A 363 -3.03 43.80 2.32
CA GLY A 363 -4.32 43.16 2.02
C GLY A 363 -4.32 42.21 0.85
N ASP A 364 -3.24 42.16 0.05
CA ASP A 364 -3.11 41.17 -1.03
C ASP A 364 -3.07 39.75 -0.50
N VAL A 365 -3.67 38.82 -1.25
CA VAL A 365 -3.70 37.39 -0.94
C VAL A 365 -3.14 36.60 -2.11
N LEU A 366 -2.14 35.76 -1.83
CA LEU A 366 -1.56 34.85 -2.80
C LEU A 366 -1.89 33.40 -2.41
N LEU A 367 -2.53 32.66 -3.33
CA LEU A 367 -2.87 31.25 -3.21
C LEU A 367 -1.99 30.44 -4.13
N TYR A 368 -1.20 29.54 -3.55
CA TYR A 368 -0.53 28.45 -4.27
C TYR A 368 -1.40 27.20 -4.12
N TYR A 369 -1.46 26.37 -5.16
CA TYR A 369 -2.29 25.14 -5.16
C TYR A 369 -1.73 24.11 -6.14
N THR A 370 -1.98 22.83 -5.87
CA THR A 370 -1.67 21.73 -6.78
C THR A 370 -2.90 21.35 -7.62
N ASP A 371 -2.68 20.58 -8.69
CA ASP A 371 -3.74 20.17 -9.62
C ASP A 371 -4.79 19.27 -8.98
N GLY A 372 -4.46 18.49 -7.92
CA GLY A 372 -5.44 17.72 -7.17
C GLY A 372 -6.58 18.54 -6.58
N VAL A 373 -6.40 19.88 -6.43
CA VAL A 373 -7.50 20.79 -6.08
C VAL A 373 -8.45 21.00 -7.26
N THR A 374 -7.90 21.30 -8.44
CA THR A 374 -8.70 21.64 -9.64
C THR A 374 -9.21 20.41 -10.37
N GLU A 375 -8.52 19.30 -10.26
CA GLU A 375 -8.89 18.01 -10.85
C GLU A 375 -9.80 17.17 -9.95
N ALA A 376 -10.07 17.60 -8.72
CA ALA A 376 -10.98 16.91 -7.81
C ALA A 376 -12.34 16.66 -8.47
N VAL A 377 -12.82 15.43 -8.39
CA VAL A 377 -14.04 14.96 -9.07
C VAL A 377 -15.23 15.02 -8.13
N GLY A 378 -16.28 15.70 -8.56
CA GLY A 378 -17.53 15.82 -7.83
C GLY A 378 -18.47 14.62 -8.03
N PHE A 379 -19.64 14.72 -7.43
CA PHE A 379 -20.66 13.65 -7.43
C PHE A 379 -21.16 13.27 -8.84
N SER A 380 -21.22 14.25 -9.73
CA SER A 380 -21.68 14.09 -11.13
C SER A 380 -20.58 13.66 -12.10
N GLY A 381 -19.34 13.46 -11.61
CA GLY A 381 -18.18 13.13 -12.43
C GLY A 381 -17.51 14.36 -13.07
N GLU A 382 -17.95 15.57 -12.74
CA GLU A 382 -17.32 16.81 -13.18
C GLU A 382 -16.08 17.15 -12.32
N ARG A 383 -15.11 17.85 -12.91
CA ARG A 383 -13.96 18.36 -12.18
C ARG A 383 -14.28 19.68 -11.49
N PHE A 384 -13.57 20.00 -10.40
CA PHE A 384 -13.70 21.27 -9.68
C PHE A 384 -13.32 22.46 -10.55
N GLU A 385 -12.25 22.34 -11.30
CA GLU A 385 -11.67 23.30 -12.24
C GLU A 385 -11.20 24.63 -11.61
N GLU A 386 -10.27 25.31 -12.26
CA GLU A 386 -9.74 26.59 -11.81
C GLU A 386 -10.81 27.67 -11.61
N GLN A 387 -11.83 27.70 -12.48
CA GLN A 387 -12.86 28.71 -12.40
C GLN A 387 -13.65 28.69 -11.07
N ARG A 388 -13.88 27.48 -10.51
CA ARG A 388 -14.55 27.37 -9.21
C ARG A 388 -13.61 27.79 -8.09
N LEU A 389 -12.30 27.44 -8.18
CA LEU A 389 -11.28 27.88 -7.25
C LEU A 389 -11.15 29.40 -7.22
N GLU A 390 -11.06 30.03 -8.38
CA GLU A 390 -10.97 31.49 -8.54
C GLU A 390 -12.18 32.21 -7.91
N ARG A 391 -13.40 31.73 -8.21
CA ARG A 391 -14.63 32.28 -7.61
C ARG A 391 -14.64 32.16 -6.09
N ALA A 392 -14.28 30.99 -5.55
CA ALA A 392 -14.21 30.75 -4.12
C ALA A 392 -13.17 31.65 -3.45
N LEU A 393 -11.99 31.83 -4.06
CA LEU A 393 -10.94 32.72 -3.58
C LEU A 393 -11.41 34.18 -3.54
N VAL A 394 -12.02 34.67 -4.62
CA VAL A 394 -12.54 36.04 -4.70
C VAL A 394 -13.64 36.28 -3.65
N GLU A 395 -14.53 35.31 -3.47
CA GLU A 395 -15.62 35.39 -2.49
C GLU A 395 -15.06 35.53 -1.06
N VAL A 396 -14.15 34.61 -0.68
CA VAL A 396 -13.60 34.60 0.68
C VAL A 396 -12.67 35.78 0.95
N CYS A 397 -11.87 36.25 -0.01
CA CYS A 397 -10.96 37.39 0.16
C CYS A 397 -11.67 38.72 0.40
N ARG A 398 -12.95 38.80 0.08
CA ARG A 398 -13.77 39.99 0.39
C ARG A 398 -14.22 40.05 1.87
N GLN A 399 -14.30 38.91 2.54
CA GLN A 399 -14.91 38.74 3.85
C GLN A 399 -13.91 38.30 4.92
N ALA A 400 -12.94 37.47 4.59
CA ALA A 400 -12.03 36.82 5.53
C ALA A 400 -11.00 37.77 6.11
N SER A 401 -10.74 37.62 7.40
CA SER A 401 -9.80 38.43 8.17
C SER A 401 -8.38 37.88 8.21
N GLY A 402 -8.18 36.57 8.01
CA GLY A 402 -6.89 35.87 8.15
C GLY A 402 -6.60 34.82 7.06
N ALA A 403 -5.32 34.43 6.93
CA ALA A 403 -4.90 33.42 5.97
C ALA A 403 -5.52 32.03 6.27
N GLN A 404 -5.63 31.67 7.56
CA GLN A 404 -6.22 30.39 7.97
C GLN A 404 -7.70 30.30 7.60
N GLU A 405 -8.45 31.38 7.80
CA GLU A 405 -9.88 31.44 7.46
C GLU A 405 -10.10 31.28 5.95
N ILE A 406 -9.23 31.87 5.13
CA ILE A 406 -9.24 31.69 3.67
C ILE A 406 -9.01 30.23 3.31
N LEU A 407 -7.97 29.62 3.87
CA LEU A 407 -7.60 28.23 3.62
C LEU A 407 -8.74 27.28 4.00
N ASP A 408 -9.34 27.45 5.19
CA ASP A 408 -10.45 26.63 5.66
C ASP A 408 -11.69 26.76 4.79
N HIS A 409 -12.00 27.97 4.31
CA HIS A 409 -13.10 28.21 3.38
C HIS A 409 -12.88 27.46 2.05
N LEU A 410 -11.66 27.52 1.48
CA LEU A 410 -11.36 26.86 0.20
C LEU A 410 -11.46 25.35 0.32
N PHE A 411 -10.90 24.74 1.39
CA PHE A 411 -11.08 23.32 1.63
C PHE A 411 -12.52 22.92 1.88
N ALA A 412 -13.29 23.70 2.62
CA ALA A 412 -14.73 23.44 2.83
C ALA A 412 -15.54 23.53 1.53
N ARG A 413 -15.12 24.35 0.57
CA ARG A 413 -15.73 24.38 -0.78
C ARG A 413 -15.38 23.15 -1.58
N LEU A 414 -14.12 22.69 -1.52
CA LEU A 414 -13.66 21.47 -2.15
C LEU A 414 -14.40 20.24 -1.57
N ASP A 415 -14.50 20.14 -0.24
CA ASP A 415 -15.18 19.04 0.44
C ASP A 415 -16.66 18.93 0.10
N ARG A 416 -17.36 20.06 0.04
CA ARG A 416 -18.76 20.10 -0.40
C ARG A 416 -18.95 19.70 -1.85
N PHE A 417 -17.96 19.95 -2.70
CA PHE A 417 -18.01 19.56 -4.09
C PHE A 417 -17.73 18.06 -4.31
N VAL A 418 -16.72 17.52 -3.63
CA VAL A 418 -16.34 16.10 -3.71
C VAL A 418 -17.35 15.21 -2.97
N GLY A 419 -17.88 15.68 -1.83
CA GLY A 419 -18.72 14.94 -0.88
C GLY A 419 -17.91 14.43 0.32
N GLU A 420 -18.52 14.49 1.52
CA GLU A 420 -17.84 14.25 2.80
C GLU A 420 -17.26 12.83 2.93
N ASP A 421 -17.86 11.82 2.27
CA ASP A 421 -17.46 10.41 2.35
C ASP A 421 -16.55 9.96 1.20
N ARG A 422 -16.14 10.85 0.30
CA ARG A 422 -15.28 10.52 -0.85
C ARG A 422 -13.83 10.90 -0.59
N GLN A 423 -12.94 10.00 -0.95
CA GLN A 423 -11.50 10.28 -1.01
C GLN A 423 -11.18 11.07 -2.30
N LEU A 424 -10.21 11.96 -2.20
CA LEU A 424 -9.63 12.62 -3.35
C LEU A 424 -8.91 11.58 -4.24
N GLU A 425 -8.92 11.82 -5.53
CA GLU A 425 -8.19 10.97 -6.49
C GLU A 425 -6.69 11.34 -6.56
N ASP A 426 -6.35 12.58 -6.18
CA ASP A 426 -4.98 13.08 -6.10
C ASP A 426 -4.77 13.96 -4.86
N ASP A 427 -3.48 14.15 -4.49
CA ASP A 427 -3.10 14.98 -3.37
C ASP A 427 -3.53 16.43 -3.61
N ALA A 428 -4.16 17.06 -2.64
CA ALA A 428 -4.61 18.45 -2.75
C ALA A 428 -3.89 19.33 -1.74
N SER A 429 -2.99 20.15 -2.22
CA SER A 429 -2.24 21.11 -1.41
C SER A 429 -2.62 22.54 -1.71
N MET A 430 -2.80 23.34 -0.67
CA MET A 430 -2.99 24.77 -0.77
C MET A 430 -2.15 25.53 0.25
N VAL A 431 -1.53 26.63 -0.20
CA VAL A 431 -0.78 27.56 0.65
C VAL A 431 -1.31 28.98 0.42
N VAL A 432 -1.72 29.62 1.47
CA VAL A 432 -2.22 31.00 1.48
C VAL A 432 -1.21 31.93 2.12
N LEU A 433 -0.76 32.96 1.41
CA LEU A 433 0.01 34.07 1.93
C LEU A 433 -0.88 35.32 1.89
N LYS A 434 -1.14 35.95 3.04
CA LYS A 434 -1.88 37.22 3.17
C LYS A 434 -0.95 38.30 3.70
N VAL A 435 -0.84 39.41 2.98
CA VAL A 435 -0.10 40.60 3.42
C VAL A 435 -0.95 41.35 4.44
N ARG A 436 -0.40 41.59 5.64
CA ARG A 436 -1.12 42.29 6.71
C ARG A 436 -1.36 43.77 6.37
N GLU A 437 -2.53 44.26 6.67
CA GLU A 437 -2.92 45.65 6.44
C GLU A 437 -2.17 46.60 7.40
N GLN A 438 -1.86 46.14 8.62
CA GLN A 438 -1.08 46.86 9.61
C GLN A 438 0.04 45.99 10.17
N LEU A 439 1.21 46.60 10.40
CA LEU A 439 2.35 45.95 11.08
C LEU A 439 1.99 45.82 12.60
N ARG A 440 1.23 44.79 12.97
CA ARG A 440 1.15 44.38 14.39
C ARG A 440 2.41 43.58 14.74
N PRO A 441 3.03 43.84 15.92
CA PRO A 441 4.12 42.97 16.37
C PRO A 441 3.63 41.54 16.47
N PRO A 442 4.42 40.54 16.05
CA PRO A 442 4.02 39.13 16.08
C PRO A 442 3.66 38.72 17.51
N GLN A 443 2.45 38.20 17.73
CA GLN A 443 2.11 37.51 18.94
C GLN A 443 2.85 36.19 18.98
N LEU A 444 3.71 35.98 19.97
CA LEU A 444 4.36 34.72 20.24
C LEU A 444 3.28 33.66 20.55
N PRO A 445 3.32 32.46 19.93
CA PRO A 445 2.43 31.39 20.34
C PRO A 445 2.65 31.07 21.83
N PRO A 446 1.59 30.69 22.56
CA PRO A 446 1.73 30.30 23.95
C PRO A 446 2.68 29.11 24.08
N PRO A 447 3.54 29.07 25.14
CA PRO A 447 4.46 27.97 25.35
C PRO A 447 3.67 26.63 25.41
N LYS A 448 4.07 25.65 24.58
CA LYS A 448 3.52 24.31 24.66
C LYS A 448 3.68 23.80 26.08
N ARG A 449 2.57 23.51 26.76
CA ARG A 449 2.60 22.84 28.06
C ARG A 449 3.27 21.47 27.84
N VAL A 450 4.44 21.31 28.40
CA VAL A 450 5.08 20.01 28.55
C VAL A 450 4.22 19.24 29.54
N SER A 451 3.44 18.29 29.07
CA SER A 451 2.78 17.34 29.97
C SER A 451 3.84 16.42 30.55
N SER A 452 4.03 16.58 31.82
CA SER A 452 4.84 15.69 32.70
C SER A 452 4.27 14.28 32.74
#